data_c709b4c432a2ea6d2a8373bf1200bead
#
_entry.id   c709b4c432a2ea6d2a8373bf1200bead
#
_cell.length_a   1.000
_cell.length_b   1.000
_cell.length_c   1.000
_cell.angle_alpha   90.00
_cell.angle_beta   90.00
_cell.angle_gamma   90.00
#
_symmetry.space_group_name_H-M   'P 1'
#
loop_
_entity.id
_entity.type
_entity.pdbx_description
1 polymer ?
#
loop_
_entity_poly.entity_id
_entity_poly.type
_entity_poly.pdbx_seq_one_letter_code
_entity_poly.pdbx_strand_id
1 'polypeptide(L)'
;MTSKLNRRSLLTRSAAAGLLSVPAVSALAGCASGGGDDESVERGETTDDNPLGVDPEAELEVIIFDGGFGDQYALDAEAIYQENYGPVTHDKTTEIQTRLQPRMVQGDPPDVINNGGADAMDIAALIRNGQVYDLNELLDAPSLDDPNVTVRETLMPSTVEMGQFGSQEVWRLNYAFTVYGQWYSRTALERLEVEYPRTWDEMIAVCEAAKRQGMAGWTYPGVYPYYFNFTLYPFIGKIGGVEVLQAIDNLEPNAWRHDAVKAAFEAYHELAARGYVLQGSPGMTHEESQDEWNAYQALFIPNGSWVENESRRNTPEDFDMAVGPPTGLDSSDAMPFETLWASASEPFFVPADARNPIGGLEFLRVMLGQESARNFTELVSSLTCVRGAADGMDLPPGLSSAKATFEAAGDNLLVPRLPDWYKQFNNEEVGGAVAAMMAGDIDPDEAITRCQRAADATASDDSIQKFQHV
;
A
#
# COMPACT_ATOMS: atom_id res chain seq x y z
N MET A 1 23.27 8.21 60.21
CA MET A 1 24.56 7.52 60.31
C MET A 1 24.83 6.92 58.93
N THR A 2 25.48 7.67 58.03
CA THR A 2 26.92 7.69 57.71
C THR A 2 27.43 6.29 57.32
N SER A 3 27.99 6.02 56.14
CA SER A 3 28.98 6.71 55.31
C SER A 3 29.05 5.95 53.97
N LYS A 4 29.10 6.53 52.85
CA LYS A 4 30.15 7.04 51.92
C LYS A 4 31.51 6.31 51.99
N LEU A 5 31.98 5.88 50.79
CA LEU A 5 33.33 6.03 50.23
C LEU A 5 33.43 5.12 49.00
N ASN A 6 33.65 5.53 47.84
CA ASN A 6 34.50 6.45 47.05
C ASN A 6 35.83 5.82 46.57
N ARG A 7 35.93 5.72 45.24
CA ARG A 7 37.01 6.13 44.33
C ARG A 7 38.37 5.44 44.28
N ARG A 8 38.72 5.15 43.06
CA ARG A 8 39.99 5.47 42.35
C ARG A 8 41.20 4.57 42.52
N SER A 9 41.60 4.08 41.41
CA SER A 9 42.84 4.28 40.61
C SER A 9 44.05 3.47 41.00
N LEU A 10 44.68 2.87 40.03
CA LEU A 10 46.09 3.13 39.73
C LEU A 10 46.55 2.45 38.42
N LEU A 11 47.06 3.30 37.56
CA LEU A 11 47.92 3.00 36.43
C LEU A 11 49.32 2.61 36.92
N THR A 12 50.02 1.75 36.18
CA THR A 12 51.39 2.01 35.68
C THR A 12 51.97 0.81 34.92
N ARG A 13 52.22 0.97 33.66
CA ARG A 13 53.49 0.91 32.90
C ARG A 13 54.46 -0.27 33.18
N SER A 14 54.78 -1.03 32.09
CA SER A 14 56.14 -1.10 31.62
C SER A 14 56.21 -1.79 30.24
N ALA A 15 56.97 -1.20 29.34
CA ALA A 15 57.34 -1.67 28.01
C ALA A 15 58.59 -2.53 28.07
N ALA A 16 58.76 -3.51 27.21
CA ALA A 16 60.03 -3.92 26.62
C ALA A 16 59.81 -4.77 25.34
N ALA A 17 60.61 -4.44 24.37
CA ALA A 17 60.64 -4.94 23.00
C ALA A 17 61.28 -6.33 22.85
N GLY A 18 60.91 -7.05 21.80
CA GLY A 18 61.65 -8.23 21.31
C GLY A 18 61.08 -8.69 19.97
N LEU A 19 61.88 -8.51 18.93
CA LEU A 19 61.66 -8.89 17.54
C LEU A 19 61.79 -10.38 17.28
N LEU A 20 61.06 -10.86 16.28
CA LEU A 20 61.41 -11.84 15.22
C LEU A 20 60.54 -13.12 15.14
N SER A 21 60.11 -13.28 13.91
CA SER A 21 59.83 -14.50 13.12
C SER A 21 58.34 -14.90 12.98
N VAL A 22 57.87 -14.73 11.73
CA VAL A 22 56.71 -15.37 11.13
C VAL A 22 57.03 -16.85 10.87
N PRO A 23 56.10 -17.79 11.09
CA PRO A 23 55.40 -18.33 9.94
C PRO A 23 53.87 -18.40 10.08
N ALA A 24 53.23 -18.32 8.91
CA ALA A 24 51.81 -18.47 8.69
C ALA A 24 51.28 -19.78 9.25
N VAL A 25 50.19 -19.70 10.05
CA VAL A 25 49.20 -20.74 10.22
C VAL A 25 47.84 -20.07 10.22
N SER A 26 47.08 -20.48 9.25
CA SER A 26 45.64 -20.23 9.07
C SER A 26 44.80 -20.76 10.21
N ALA A 27 43.65 -20.10 10.37
CA ALA A 27 42.43 -20.54 11.01
C ALA A 27 42.44 -20.71 12.54
N LEU A 28 41.59 -19.90 13.13
CA LEU A 28 40.55 -20.22 14.09
C LEU A 28 40.13 -18.93 14.81
N ALA A 29 39.29 -18.12 14.18
CA ALA A 29 38.43 -17.22 14.88
C ALA A 29 37.23 -18.06 15.34
N GLY A 30 37.38 -18.67 16.51
CA GLY A 30 36.34 -19.42 17.16
C GLY A 30 35.35 -18.50 17.85
N CYS A 31 34.15 -18.64 17.49
CA CYS A 31 32.93 -18.10 18.03
C CYS A 31 32.84 -18.12 19.56
N ALA A 32 32.37 -17.03 20.11
CA ALA A 32 31.63 -17.02 21.36
C ALA A 32 30.30 -16.34 21.09
N SER A 33 29.34 -17.08 20.55
CA SER A 33 27.93 -16.74 20.62
C SER A 33 27.21 -17.94 21.22
N GLY A 34 26.53 -17.71 22.33
CA GLY A 34 25.68 -18.72 22.93
C GLY A 34 24.36 -18.84 22.19
N GLY A 35 24.04 -20.06 21.81
CA GLY A 35 22.74 -20.72 21.89
C GLY A 35 21.61 -20.29 21.00
N GLY A 36 21.37 -21.12 20.00
CA GLY A 36 20.18 -21.27 19.20
C GLY A 36 20.61 -21.84 17.85
N ASP A 37 20.39 -23.12 17.64
CA ASP A 37 20.59 -23.76 16.32
C ASP A 37 19.39 -23.33 15.41
N ASP A 38 19.39 -22.13 14.89
CA ASP A 38 18.59 -21.70 13.77
C ASP A 38 19.53 -21.48 12.58
N GLU A 39 19.89 -22.56 11.92
CA GLU A 39 20.64 -22.52 10.68
C GLU A 39 19.72 -21.98 9.58
N SER A 40 20.11 -20.84 8.97
CA SER A 40 19.53 -20.41 7.70
C SER A 40 19.69 -21.51 6.67
N VAL A 41 18.65 -21.73 5.84
CA VAL A 41 18.69 -22.70 4.75
C VAL A 41 19.81 -22.34 3.79
N GLU A 42 20.68 -23.30 3.48
CA GLU A 42 21.72 -23.12 2.47
C GLU A 42 21.07 -23.00 1.09
N ARG A 43 21.62 -22.16 0.23
CA ARG A 43 21.14 -22.02 -1.14
C ARG A 43 21.42 -23.30 -1.93
N GLY A 44 20.42 -23.79 -2.65
CA GLY A 44 20.52 -24.92 -3.56
C GLY A 44 21.27 -24.58 -4.86
N GLU A 45 21.34 -25.54 -5.77
CA GLU A 45 21.98 -25.36 -7.08
C GLU A 45 21.09 -24.49 -8.00
N THR A 46 21.70 -23.47 -8.61
CA THR A 46 21.04 -22.65 -9.62
C THR A 46 21.04 -23.36 -10.96
N THR A 47 19.86 -23.58 -11.53
CA THR A 47 19.62 -24.23 -12.83
C THR A 47 18.60 -23.44 -13.62
N ASP A 48 18.34 -23.80 -14.89
CA ASP A 48 17.30 -23.18 -15.70
C ASP A 48 15.90 -23.35 -15.07
N ASP A 49 15.64 -24.48 -14.38
CA ASP A 49 14.38 -24.79 -13.72
C ASP A 49 14.33 -24.25 -12.27
N ASN A 50 15.47 -23.89 -11.71
CA ASN A 50 15.62 -23.32 -10.35
C ASN A 50 16.53 -22.09 -10.40
N PRO A 51 16.11 -20.98 -11.01
CA PRO A 51 16.99 -19.83 -11.30
C PRO A 51 17.43 -19.09 -10.04
N LEU A 52 16.69 -19.18 -8.95
CA LEU A 52 17.04 -18.56 -7.67
C LEU A 52 17.86 -19.48 -6.76
N GLY A 53 17.98 -20.78 -7.09
CA GLY A 53 18.73 -21.73 -6.28
C GLY A 53 18.02 -22.04 -4.96
N VAL A 54 16.73 -22.34 -5.00
CA VAL A 54 15.98 -22.81 -3.83
C VAL A 54 16.48 -24.19 -3.41
N ASP A 55 16.60 -24.45 -2.11
CA ASP A 55 16.77 -25.80 -1.60
C ASP A 55 15.42 -26.54 -1.68
N PRO A 56 15.30 -27.61 -2.50
CA PRO A 56 14.02 -28.27 -2.73
C PRO A 56 13.46 -29.03 -1.52
N GLU A 57 14.26 -29.23 -0.47
CA GLU A 57 13.82 -29.89 0.76
C GLU A 57 13.46 -28.91 1.89
N ALA A 58 13.75 -27.61 1.71
CA ALA A 58 13.53 -26.60 2.74
C ALA A 58 12.05 -26.26 2.89
N GLU A 59 11.61 -26.14 4.15
CA GLU A 59 10.27 -25.62 4.50
C GLU A 59 10.19 -24.11 4.23
N LEU A 60 9.02 -23.66 3.83
CA LEU A 60 8.69 -22.25 3.65
C LEU A 60 7.54 -21.85 4.58
N GLU A 61 7.67 -20.77 5.34
CA GLU A 61 6.60 -20.21 6.17
C GLU A 61 6.02 -18.95 5.54
N VAL A 62 4.71 -18.97 5.22
CA VAL A 62 3.99 -17.86 4.58
C VAL A 62 2.88 -17.35 5.49
N ILE A 63 2.86 -16.05 5.74
CA ILE A 63 1.78 -15.39 6.52
C ILE A 63 1.01 -14.43 5.63
N ILE A 64 -0.30 -14.66 5.53
CA ILE A 64 -1.21 -13.86 4.70
C ILE A 64 -2.09 -12.95 5.55
N PHE A 65 -2.31 -11.73 5.07
CA PHE A 65 -3.30 -10.84 5.64
C PHE A 65 -4.72 -11.34 5.31
N ASP A 66 -5.48 -11.72 6.35
CA ASP A 66 -6.86 -12.22 6.21
C ASP A 66 -7.85 -11.05 6.05
N GLY A 67 -7.70 -10.28 4.96
CA GLY A 67 -8.54 -9.13 4.61
C GLY A 67 -9.51 -9.42 3.47
N GLY A 68 -9.87 -8.37 2.73
CA GLY A 68 -10.87 -8.44 1.65
C GLY A 68 -10.56 -9.42 0.52
N PHE A 69 -9.30 -9.77 0.32
CA PHE A 69 -8.89 -10.76 -0.68
C PHE A 69 -8.90 -12.21 -0.15
N GLY A 70 -8.97 -12.41 1.18
CA GLY A 70 -8.81 -13.72 1.79
C GLY A 70 -7.42 -14.30 1.53
N ASP A 71 -7.29 -15.63 1.59
CA ASP A 71 -6.02 -16.35 1.48
C ASP A 71 -6.00 -17.43 0.40
N GLN A 72 -7.12 -17.72 -0.26
CA GLN A 72 -7.20 -18.84 -1.21
C GLN A 72 -6.22 -18.70 -2.38
N TYR A 73 -5.98 -17.50 -2.88
CA TYR A 73 -5.03 -17.24 -3.95
C TYR A 73 -3.58 -17.61 -3.56
N ALA A 74 -3.24 -17.45 -2.28
CA ALA A 74 -1.92 -17.82 -1.76
C ALA A 74 -1.81 -19.33 -1.61
N LEU A 75 -2.84 -20.01 -1.08
CA LEU A 75 -2.90 -21.47 -1.00
C LEU A 75 -2.76 -22.13 -2.39
N ASP A 76 -3.36 -21.53 -3.42
CA ASP A 76 -3.23 -22.04 -4.79
C ASP A 76 -1.80 -21.82 -5.33
N ALA A 77 -1.17 -20.68 -5.06
CA ALA A 77 0.23 -20.43 -5.41
C ALA A 77 1.20 -21.32 -4.62
N GLU A 78 0.91 -21.60 -3.36
CA GLU A 78 1.67 -22.56 -2.54
C GLU A 78 1.60 -23.99 -3.10
N ALA A 79 0.46 -24.40 -3.63
CA ALA A 79 0.31 -25.69 -4.30
C ALA A 79 1.22 -25.77 -5.54
N ILE A 80 1.30 -24.70 -6.35
CA ILE A 80 2.22 -24.63 -7.50
C ILE A 80 3.68 -24.67 -7.02
N TYR A 81 4.03 -23.90 -5.98
CA TYR A 81 5.37 -23.93 -5.39
C TYR A 81 5.79 -25.34 -4.95
N GLN A 82 4.89 -26.06 -4.27
CA GLN A 82 5.14 -27.40 -3.74
C GLN A 82 5.26 -28.52 -4.82
N GLU A 83 4.97 -28.21 -6.09
CA GLU A 83 5.25 -29.16 -7.19
C GLU A 83 6.76 -29.40 -7.38
N ASN A 84 7.60 -28.41 -7.02
CA ASN A 84 9.05 -28.46 -7.25
C ASN A 84 9.88 -28.29 -5.98
N TYR A 85 9.30 -27.80 -4.89
CA TYR A 85 10.00 -27.41 -3.67
C TYR A 85 9.35 -28.00 -2.41
N GLY A 86 9.94 -27.72 -1.24
CA GLY A 86 9.55 -28.26 0.05
C GLY A 86 8.17 -27.82 0.52
N PRO A 87 7.74 -28.32 1.69
CA PRO A 87 6.41 -28.03 2.22
C PRO A 87 6.27 -26.57 2.60
N VAL A 88 5.04 -26.04 2.49
CA VAL A 88 4.70 -24.70 2.94
C VAL A 88 3.85 -24.79 4.20
N THR A 89 4.28 -24.06 5.24
CA THR A 89 3.47 -23.78 6.41
C THR A 89 2.74 -22.45 6.21
N HIS A 90 1.42 -22.53 6.07
CA HIS A 90 0.53 -21.39 5.86
C HIS A 90 -0.15 -20.95 7.17
N ASP A 91 -0.19 -19.65 7.43
CA ASP A 91 -1.05 -19.05 8.46
C ASP A 91 -1.59 -17.70 7.96
N LYS A 92 -2.68 -17.22 8.56
CA LYS A 92 -3.31 -15.96 8.21
C LYS A 92 -3.76 -15.18 9.44
N THR A 93 -3.79 -13.86 9.31
CA THR A 93 -4.21 -12.98 10.39
C THR A 93 -4.60 -11.59 9.90
N THR A 94 -5.52 -10.94 10.61
CA THR A 94 -5.78 -9.49 10.45
C THR A 94 -4.85 -8.64 11.32
N GLU A 95 -4.11 -9.27 12.26
CA GLU A 95 -3.26 -8.61 13.26
C GLU A 95 -1.76 -8.79 12.91
N ILE A 96 -1.35 -8.26 11.74
CA ILE A 96 0.00 -8.45 11.18
C ILE A 96 1.08 -7.90 12.13
N GLN A 97 1.02 -6.62 12.48
CA GLN A 97 2.02 -6.00 13.36
C GLN A 97 1.98 -6.62 14.76
N THR A 98 0.79 -6.78 15.32
CA THR A 98 0.60 -7.30 16.66
C THR A 98 1.21 -8.69 16.83
N ARG A 99 1.04 -9.57 15.84
CA ARG A 99 1.56 -10.96 15.90
C ARG A 99 3.02 -11.07 15.47
N LEU A 100 3.45 -10.34 14.43
CA LEU A 100 4.74 -10.58 13.79
C LEU A 100 5.85 -9.65 14.27
N GLN A 101 5.56 -8.44 14.75
CA GLN A 101 6.59 -7.55 15.29
C GLN A 101 7.44 -8.20 16.41
N PRO A 102 6.88 -8.97 17.34
CA PRO A 102 7.69 -9.70 18.32
C PRO A 102 8.63 -10.73 17.69
N ARG A 103 8.20 -11.45 16.64
CA ARG A 103 9.01 -12.42 15.90
C ARG A 103 10.16 -11.74 15.15
N MET A 104 9.86 -10.61 14.47
CA MET A 104 10.88 -9.77 13.81
C MET A 104 11.98 -9.32 14.78
N VAL A 105 11.59 -8.90 16.00
CA VAL A 105 12.56 -8.46 17.03
C VAL A 105 13.37 -9.61 17.60
N GLN A 106 12.82 -10.83 17.65
CA GLN A 106 13.49 -12.02 18.16
C GLN A 106 14.44 -12.67 17.12
N GLY A 107 14.40 -12.22 15.85
CA GLY A 107 15.16 -12.84 14.76
C GLY A 107 14.62 -14.19 14.29
N ASP A 108 13.32 -14.42 14.49
CA ASP A 108 12.60 -15.63 14.05
C ASP A 108 11.34 -15.23 13.25
N PRO A 109 11.48 -14.41 12.17
CA PRO A 109 10.35 -14.05 11.33
C PRO A 109 9.92 -15.23 10.43
N PRO A 110 8.69 -15.19 9.87
CA PRO A 110 8.34 -16.06 8.75
C PRO A 110 9.16 -15.72 7.49
N ASP A 111 9.07 -16.56 6.46
CA ASP A 111 9.84 -16.36 5.23
C ASP A 111 9.17 -15.36 4.27
N VAL A 112 7.83 -15.31 4.26
CA VAL A 112 7.06 -14.34 3.48
C VAL A 112 5.95 -13.74 4.33
N ILE A 113 5.80 -12.43 4.26
CA ILE A 113 4.74 -11.69 4.97
C ILE A 113 3.95 -10.85 3.97
N ASN A 114 2.63 -11.09 3.90
CA ASN A 114 1.68 -10.17 3.32
C ASN A 114 1.35 -9.07 4.36
N ASN A 115 1.94 -7.91 4.20
CA ASN A 115 1.89 -6.81 5.18
C ASN A 115 0.69 -5.88 4.93
N GLY A 116 -0.49 -6.44 4.79
CA GLY A 116 -1.73 -5.71 4.49
C GLY A 116 -2.47 -5.18 5.72
N GLY A 117 -3.51 -4.41 5.45
CA GLY A 117 -4.50 -3.97 6.44
C GLY A 117 -4.09 -2.82 7.36
N ALA A 118 -4.98 -2.54 8.30
CA ALA A 118 -4.80 -1.42 9.24
C ALA A 118 -3.67 -1.66 10.25
N ASP A 119 -3.48 -2.94 10.65
CA ASP A 119 -2.39 -3.38 11.56
C ASP A 119 -1.11 -3.80 10.80
N ALA A 120 -0.89 -3.28 9.59
CA ALA A 120 0.36 -3.51 8.86
C ALA A 120 1.56 -2.85 9.58
N MET A 121 2.70 -3.54 9.55
CA MET A 121 3.96 -3.00 10.09
C MET A 121 4.44 -1.79 9.27
N ASP A 122 5.12 -0.85 9.93
CA ASP A 122 5.78 0.27 9.27
C ASP A 122 7.00 -0.21 8.48
N ILE A 123 6.81 -0.39 7.17
CA ILE A 123 7.86 -0.90 6.28
C ILE A 123 9.09 0.03 6.23
N ALA A 124 8.91 1.36 6.31
CA ALA A 124 10.02 2.30 6.33
C ALA A 124 10.89 2.11 7.58
N ALA A 125 10.26 1.83 8.72
CA ALA A 125 10.98 1.50 9.95
C ALA A 125 11.72 0.15 9.85
N LEU A 126 11.11 -0.87 9.25
CA LEU A 126 11.74 -2.17 9.04
C LEU A 126 12.96 -2.06 8.11
N ILE A 127 12.85 -1.31 6.99
CA ILE A 127 13.95 -1.05 6.06
C ILE A 127 15.11 -0.33 6.78
N ARG A 128 14.81 0.73 7.52
CA ARG A 128 15.82 1.48 8.29
C ARG A 128 16.58 0.59 9.29
N ASN A 129 15.90 -0.41 9.83
CA ASN A 129 16.50 -1.36 10.78
C ASN A 129 17.19 -2.55 10.10
N GLY A 130 17.21 -2.61 8.76
CA GLY A 130 17.80 -3.71 8.01
C GLY A 130 17.05 -5.05 8.13
N GLN A 131 15.75 -4.99 8.39
CA GLN A 131 14.91 -6.17 8.66
C GLN A 131 14.18 -6.70 7.41
N VAL A 132 14.42 -6.13 6.23
CA VAL A 132 13.78 -6.49 4.96
C VAL A 132 14.82 -6.92 3.94
N TYR A 133 14.54 -7.97 3.20
CA TYR A 133 15.37 -8.48 2.13
C TYR A 133 15.16 -7.68 0.83
N ASP A 134 16.24 -7.44 0.05
CA ASP A 134 16.14 -6.79 -1.26
C ASP A 134 15.60 -7.75 -2.31
N LEU A 135 14.52 -7.36 -2.98
CA LEU A 135 13.84 -8.18 -3.98
C LEU A 135 14.42 -8.03 -5.41
N ASN A 136 15.53 -7.31 -5.60
CA ASN A 136 16.09 -7.14 -6.95
C ASN A 136 16.49 -8.47 -7.58
N GLU A 137 16.96 -9.45 -6.81
CA GLU A 137 17.28 -10.78 -7.31
C GLU A 137 16.03 -11.49 -7.89
N LEU A 138 14.87 -11.39 -7.24
CA LEU A 138 13.60 -11.86 -7.77
C LEU A 138 13.24 -11.13 -9.06
N LEU A 139 13.34 -9.81 -9.08
CA LEU A 139 12.92 -8.99 -10.21
C LEU A 139 13.79 -9.21 -11.45
N ASP A 140 15.05 -9.53 -11.27
CA ASP A 140 16.01 -9.77 -12.35
C ASP A 140 16.06 -11.25 -12.77
N ALA A 141 15.38 -12.14 -12.03
CA ALA A 141 15.24 -13.55 -12.42
C ALA A 141 14.35 -13.70 -13.66
N PRO A 142 14.50 -14.82 -14.42
CA PRO A 142 13.58 -15.17 -15.49
C PRO A 142 12.14 -15.29 -14.98
N SER A 143 11.17 -14.79 -15.74
CA SER A 143 9.77 -14.98 -15.40
C SER A 143 9.38 -16.46 -15.48
N LEU A 144 8.32 -16.83 -14.77
CA LEU A 144 7.85 -18.22 -14.75
C LEU A 144 7.30 -18.65 -16.14
N ASP A 145 6.72 -17.68 -16.88
CA ASP A 145 6.01 -17.95 -18.14
C ASP A 145 6.93 -17.89 -19.37
N ASP A 146 7.98 -17.06 -19.34
CA ASP A 146 8.96 -16.93 -20.44
C ASP A 146 10.37 -16.71 -19.87
N PRO A 147 11.27 -17.68 -20.00
CA PRO A 147 12.63 -17.57 -19.44
C PRO A 147 13.50 -16.51 -20.14
N ASN A 148 13.06 -15.93 -21.26
CA ASN A 148 13.77 -14.84 -21.94
C ASN A 148 13.36 -13.44 -21.45
N VAL A 149 12.38 -13.35 -20.57
CA VAL A 149 11.83 -12.11 -20.02
C VAL A 149 12.06 -12.12 -18.52
N THR A 150 12.56 -11.04 -17.94
CA THR A 150 12.71 -10.94 -16.49
C THR A 150 11.34 -10.70 -15.82
N VAL A 151 11.24 -11.08 -14.54
CA VAL A 151 10.04 -10.78 -13.73
C VAL A 151 9.72 -9.27 -13.79
N ARG A 152 10.73 -8.40 -13.70
CA ARG A 152 10.60 -6.94 -13.79
C ARG A 152 9.85 -6.48 -15.04
N GLU A 153 10.13 -7.09 -16.19
CA GLU A 153 9.52 -6.73 -17.48
C GLU A 153 8.04 -7.17 -17.58
N THR A 154 7.60 -8.13 -16.75
CA THR A 154 6.20 -8.57 -16.72
C THR A 154 5.29 -7.66 -15.87
N LEU A 155 5.85 -6.70 -15.13
CA LEU A 155 5.10 -5.90 -14.17
C LEU A 155 4.43 -4.66 -14.78
N MET A 156 3.29 -4.28 -14.23
CA MET A 156 2.58 -3.04 -14.54
C MET A 156 3.44 -1.81 -14.22
N PRO A 157 3.17 -0.65 -14.85
CA PRO A 157 3.89 0.60 -14.54
C PRO A 157 3.88 0.91 -13.03
N SER A 158 4.92 1.55 -12.55
CA SER A 158 5.15 1.97 -11.16
C SER A 158 5.19 0.86 -10.10
N THR A 159 5.01 -0.42 -10.45
CA THR A 159 5.05 -1.52 -9.46
C THR A 159 6.41 -1.59 -8.74
N VAL A 160 7.51 -1.47 -9.48
CA VAL A 160 8.87 -1.51 -8.94
C VAL A 160 9.13 -0.27 -8.07
N GLU A 161 8.80 0.91 -8.57
CA GLU A 161 8.97 2.19 -7.88
C GLU A 161 8.20 2.23 -6.54
N MET A 162 7.02 1.59 -6.49
CA MET A 162 6.24 1.47 -5.25
C MET A 162 6.95 0.61 -4.19
N GLY A 163 7.84 -0.29 -4.59
CA GLY A 163 8.67 -1.09 -3.69
C GLY A 163 9.95 -0.40 -3.23
N GLN A 164 10.31 0.74 -3.82
CA GLN A 164 11.52 1.50 -3.53
C GLN A 164 11.27 2.59 -2.48
N PHE A 165 12.26 2.83 -1.62
CA PHE A 165 12.20 3.80 -0.52
C PHE A 165 13.45 4.68 -0.55
N GLY A 166 13.58 5.49 -1.62
CA GLY A 166 14.69 6.45 -1.78
C GLY A 166 16.02 5.80 -2.16
N SER A 167 16.01 4.57 -2.67
CA SER A 167 17.19 3.82 -3.11
C SER A 167 16.84 2.96 -4.34
N GLN A 168 17.84 2.24 -4.89
CA GLN A 168 17.63 1.34 -6.03
C GLN A 168 17.13 -0.04 -5.61
N GLU A 169 17.23 -0.35 -4.33
CA GLU A 169 16.74 -1.59 -3.76
C GLU A 169 15.20 -1.59 -3.76
N VAL A 170 14.61 -2.78 -3.95
CA VAL A 170 13.17 -3.01 -3.92
C VAL A 170 12.83 -3.85 -2.69
N TRP A 171 12.22 -3.23 -1.71
CA TRP A 171 12.02 -3.78 -0.37
C TRP A 171 10.69 -4.50 -0.18
N ARG A 172 9.77 -4.32 -1.12
CA ARG A 172 8.47 -4.99 -1.10
C ARG A 172 7.94 -5.16 -2.51
N LEU A 173 7.16 -6.20 -2.71
CA LEU A 173 6.33 -6.42 -3.87
C LEU A 173 4.90 -6.02 -3.54
N ASN A 174 4.32 -5.11 -4.30
CA ASN A 174 2.89 -4.82 -4.23
C ASN A 174 2.19 -5.67 -5.29
N TYR A 175 1.40 -6.66 -4.87
CA TYR A 175 0.88 -7.71 -5.75
C TYR A 175 -0.42 -7.35 -6.47
N ALA A 176 -1.37 -6.75 -5.78
CA ALA A 176 -2.60 -6.26 -6.40
C ALA A 176 -2.33 -4.95 -7.15
N PHE A 177 -3.13 -4.65 -8.17
CA PHE A 177 -3.12 -3.34 -8.83
C PHE A 177 -4.46 -2.65 -8.63
N THR A 178 -4.45 -1.61 -7.84
CA THR A 178 -5.66 -0.92 -7.39
C THR A 178 -5.91 0.36 -8.18
N VAL A 179 -7.14 0.52 -8.62
CA VAL A 179 -7.68 1.78 -9.12
C VAL A 179 -8.45 2.44 -7.98
N TYR A 180 -7.95 3.59 -7.54
CA TYR A 180 -8.60 4.43 -6.53
C TYR A 180 -9.46 5.48 -7.19
N GLY A 181 -10.61 5.76 -6.63
CA GLY A 181 -11.48 6.74 -7.26
C GLY A 181 -12.79 6.96 -6.54
N GLN A 182 -13.69 7.56 -7.29
CA GLN A 182 -15.04 7.86 -6.89
C GLN A 182 -15.96 6.76 -7.40
N TRP A 183 -16.32 5.84 -6.50
CA TRP A 183 -17.16 4.70 -6.81
C TRP A 183 -18.63 5.07 -6.78
N TYR A 184 -19.42 4.50 -7.71
CA TYR A 184 -20.84 4.80 -7.89
C TYR A 184 -21.59 3.63 -8.53
N SER A 185 -22.93 3.70 -8.55
CA SER A 185 -23.77 2.83 -9.35
C SER A 185 -24.24 3.56 -10.61
N ARG A 186 -24.03 2.97 -11.82
CA ARG A 186 -24.62 3.50 -13.06
C ARG A 186 -26.13 3.49 -12.99
N THR A 187 -26.71 2.44 -12.40
CA THR A 187 -28.17 2.36 -12.16
C THR A 187 -28.67 3.53 -11.32
N ALA A 188 -27.92 3.98 -10.31
CA ALA A 188 -28.31 5.13 -9.51
C ALA A 188 -28.28 6.43 -10.31
N LEU A 189 -27.26 6.67 -11.15
CA LEU A 189 -27.20 7.83 -12.04
C LEU A 189 -28.35 7.82 -13.04
N GLU A 190 -28.65 6.68 -13.67
CA GLU A 190 -29.77 6.52 -14.60
C GLU A 190 -31.13 6.84 -13.93
N ARG A 191 -31.36 6.36 -12.70
CA ARG A 191 -32.58 6.67 -11.93
C ARG A 191 -32.73 8.15 -11.60
N LEU A 192 -31.60 8.84 -11.43
CA LEU A 192 -31.57 10.28 -11.20
C LEU A 192 -31.61 11.11 -12.49
N GLU A 193 -31.54 10.44 -13.66
CA GLU A 193 -31.45 11.09 -14.98
C GLU A 193 -30.28 12.07 -15.07
N VAL A 194 -29.10 11.68 -14.52
CA VAL A 194 -27.87 12.49 -14.52
C VAL A 194 -26.69 11.70 -15.08
N GLU A 195 -25.72 12.41 -15.64
CA GLU A 195 -24.45 11.85 -16.08
C GLU A 195 -23.41 11.88 -14.93
N TYR A 196 -22.34 11.10 -15.08
CA TYR A 196 -21.19 11.16 -14.15
C TYR A 196 -20.55 12.56 -14.19
N PRO A 197 -20.36 13.24 -13.03
CA PRO A 197 -19.87 14.61 -13.01
C PRO A 197 -18.39 14.71 -13.39
N ARG A 198 -18.05 15.64 -14.28
CA ARG A 198 -16.69 15.89 -14.73
C ARG A 198 -16.08 17.15 -14.06
N THR A 199 -16.92 18.08 -13.64
CA THR A 199 -16.54 19.31 -12.96
C THR A 199 -17.18 19.41 -11.58
N TRP A 200 -16.65 20.26 -10.72
CA TRP A 200 -17.20 20.42 -9.37
C TRP A 200 -18.63 21.00 -9.40
N ASP A 201 -18.92 21.91 -10.30
CA ASP A 201 -20.29 22.42 -10.47
C ASP A 201 -21.27 21.30 -10.85
N GLU A 202 -20.86 20.37 -11.73
CA GLU A 202 -21.66 19.18 -12.08
C GLU A 202 -21.80 18.24 -10.86
N MET A 203 -20.75 18.06 -10.04
CA MET A 203 -20.82 17.28 -8.80
C MET A 203 -21.89 17.85 -7.86
N ILE A 204 -21.89 19.15 -7.64
CA ILE A 204 -22.88 19.81 -6.80
C ILE A 204 -24.31 19.63 -7.38
N ALA A 205 -24.46 19.75 -8.69
CA ALA A 205 -25.77 19.51 -9.34
C ALA A 205 -26.28 18.07 -9.19
N VAL A 206 -25.37 17.10 -9.32
CA VAL A 206 -25.68 15.66 -9.14
C VAL A 206 -26.04 15.36 -7.67
N CYS A 207 -25.26 15.88 -6.71
CA CYS A 207 -25.57 15.74 -5.27
C CYS A 207 -26.93 16.38 -4.91
N GLU A 208 -27.26 17.52 -5.51
CA GLU A 208 -28.58 18.16 -5.32
C GLU A 208 -29.71 17.30 -5.92
N ALA A 209 -29.48 16.64 -7.06
CA ALA A 209 -30.45 15.73 -7.65
C ALA A 209 -30.67 14.50 -6.75
N ALA A 210 -29.59 13.90 -6.21
CA ALA A 210 -29.67 12.80 -5.25
C ALA A 210 -30.45 13.19 -3.99
N LYS A 211 -30.15 14.34 -3.40
CA LYS A 211 -30.80 14.86 -2.19
C LYS A 211 -32.30 15.06 -2.38
N ARG A 212 -32.75 15.55 -3.56
CA ARG A 212 -34.18 15.67 -3.87
C ARG A 212 -34.95 14.34 -3.89
N GLN A 213 -34.23 13.23 -4.14
CA GLN A 213 -34.77 11.87 -4.12
C GLN A 213 -34.57 11.18 -2.77
N GLY A 214 -34.04 11.87 -1.76
CA GLY A 214 -33.80 11.33 -0.43
C GLY A 214 -32.52 10.51 -0.29
N MET A 215 -31.60 10.57 -1.29
CA MET A 215 -30.30 9.92 -1.29
C MET A 215 -29.22 10.96 -0.96
N ALA A 216 -28.22 10.60 -0.15
CA ALA A 216 -27.06 11.45 0.05
C ALA A 216 -26.18 11.49 -1.21
N GLY A 217 -25.45 12.58 -1.42
CA GLY A 217 -24.46 12.66 -2.50
C GLY A 217 -23.27 11.77 -2.23
N TRP A 218 -22.77 11.75 -0.98
CA TRP A 218 -21.57 11.03 -0.58
C TRP A 218 -21.75 10.29 0.73
N THR A 219 -21.04 9.14 0.86
CA THR A 219 -20.71 8.48 2.14
C THR A 219 -19.21 8.23 2.21
N TYR A 220 -18.69 7.92 3.40
CA TYR A 220 -17.30 7.56 3.62
C TYR A 220 -17.12 6.84 4.95
N PRO A 221 -16.07 6.01 5.11
CA PRO A 221 -15.76 5.33 6.36
C PRO A 221 -15.02 6.27 7.33
N GLY A 222 -15.77 7.00 8.18
CA GLY A 222 -15.18 8.00 9.08
C GLY A 222 -14.29 7.41 10.18
N VAL A 223 -14.40 6.11 10.49
CA VAL A 223 -13.45 5.38 11.35
C VAL A 223 -12.06 5.27 10.69
N TYR A 224 -12.04 5.29 9.36
CA TYR A 224 -10.82 5.26 8.53
C TYR A 224 -10.78 6.47 7.58
N PRO A 225 -10.63 7.70 8.12
CA PRO A 225 -10.84 8.92 7.34
C PRO A 225 -9.85 9.12 6.20
N TYR A 226 -8.72 8.39 6.20
CA TYR A 226 -7.74 8.40 5.10
C TYR A 226 -8.32 7.89 3.76
N TYR A 227 -9.50 7.25 3.76
CA TYR A 227 -10.19 6.88 2.51
C TYR A 227 -10.54 8.10 1.65
N PHE A 228 -10.77 9.27 2.24
CA PHE A 228 -10.92 10.50 1.47
C PHE A 228 -9.70 10.81 0.60
N ASN A 229 -8.51 10.43 1.04
CA ASN A 229 -7.28 10.71 0.31
C ASN A 229 -7.25 10.02 -1.07
N PHE A 230 -8.02 8.93 -1.25
CA PHE A 230 -8.14 8.23 -2.55
C PHE A 230 -8.74 9.11 -3.64
N THR A 231 -9.54 10.10 -3.27
CA THR A 231 -10.09 11.09 -4.20
C THR A 231 -9.49 12.49 -4.02
N LEU A 232 -9.09 12.85 -2.80
CA LEU A 232 -8.54 14.16 -2.47
C LEU A 232 -7.18 14.41 -3.15
N TYR A 233 -6.24 13.46 -3.07
CA TYR A 233 -4.92 13.63 -3.68
C TYR A 233 -4.99 13.74 -5.22
N PRO A 234 -5.70 12.85 -5.94
CA PRO A 234 -5.89 13.05 -7.37
C PRO A 234 -6.59 14.36 -7.71
N PHE A 235 -7.52 14.82 -6.88
CA PHE A 235 -8.20 16.09 -7.10
C PHE A 235 -7.23 17.29 -6.94
N ILE A 236 -6.40 17.29 -5.89
CA ILE A 236 -5.32 18.29 -5.72
C ILE A 236 -4.38 18.28 -6.93
N GLY A 237 -3.95 17.07 -7.36
CA GLY A 237 -3.06 16.91 -8.51
C GLY A 237 -3.69 17.39 -9.81
N LYS A 238 -5.00 17.17 -10.04
CA LYS A 238 -5.69 17.72 -11.21
C LYS A 238 -5.65 19.23 -11.24
N ILE A 239 -5.98 19.87 -10.12
CA ILE A 239 -6.02 21.33 -10.02
C ILE A 239 -4.63 21.93 -10.21
N GLY A 240 -3.62 21.38 -9.51
CA GLY A 240 -2.32 22.01 -9.38
C GLY A 240 -1.17 21.41 -10.17
N GLY A 241 -1.35 20.23 -10.77
CA GLY A 241 -0.28 19.45 -11.39
C GLY A 241 0.35 18.45 -10.44
N VAL A 242 1.13 17.51 -10.99
CA VAL A 242 1.84 16.47 -10.22
C VAL A 242 2.83 17.06 -9.23
N GLU A 243 3.42 18.21 -9.55
CA GLU A 243 4.43 18.88 -8.74
C GLU A 243 3.89 19.30 -7.36
N VAL A 244 2.58 19.61 -7.26
CA VAL A 244 1.95 19.92 -5.97
C VAL A 244 1.90 18.70 -5.06
N LEU A 245 1.59 17.51 -5.62
CA LEU A 245 1.62 16.26 -4.84
C LEU A 245 3.05 15.88 -4.46
N GLN A 246 4.01 16.04 -5.37
CA GLN A 246 5.43 15.79 -5.08
C GLN A 246 5.95 16.69 -3.96
N ALA A 247 5.56 17.97 -3.95
CA ALA A 247 5.91 18.89 -2.87
C ALA A 247 5.32 18.45 -1.51
N ILE A 248 4.09 17.93 -1.52
CA ILE A 248 3.44 17.34 -0.33
C ILE A 248 4.19 16.10 0.14
N ASP A 249 4.48 15.17 -0.76
CA ASP A 249 5.21 13.93 -0.47
C ASP A 249 6.63 14.21 0.05
N ASN A 250 7.29 15.23 -0.50
CA ASN A 250 8.62 15.68 -0.09
C ASN A 250 8.63 16.49 1.22
N LEU A 251 7.47 16.69 1.85
CA LEU A 251 7.30 17.53 3.05
C LEU A 251 7.84 18.94 2.87
N GLU A 252 7.66 19.53 1.67
CA GLU A 252 8.18 20.87 1.39
C GLU A 252 7.49 21.95 2.23
N PRO A 253 8.21 23.02 2.60
CA PRO A 253 7.63 24.12 3.36
C PRO A 253 6.44 24.74 2.63
N ASN A 254 5.30 24.86 3.30
CA ASN A 254 4.04 25.40 2.77
C ASN A 254 3.38 24.63 1.63
N ALA A 255 3.77 23.38 1.35
CA ALA A 255 3.17 22.55 0.31
C ALA A 255 1.63 22.42 0.51
N TRP A 256 1.19 22.20 1.75
CA TRP A 256 -0.22 22.13 2.09
C TRP A 256 -0.97 23.49 1.99
N ARG A 257 -0.27 24.61 1.86
CA ARG A 257 -0.86 25.95 1.68
C ARG A 257 -1.00 26.38 0.22
N HIS A 258 -0.70 25.46 -0.71
CA HIS A 258 -0.85 25.72 -2.15
C HIS A 258 -2.33 25.98 -2.50
N ASP A 259 -2.60 26.87 -3.46
CA ASP A 259 -3.97 27.24 -3.87
C ASP A 259 -4.79 26.04 -4.33
N ALA A 260 -4.18 25.05 -5.00
CA ALA A 260 -4.85 23.80 -5.40
C ALA A 260 -5.34 22.97 -4.19
N VAL A 261 -4.54 22.90 -3.11
CA VAL A 261 -4.94 22.25 -1.86
C VAL A 261 -6.12 22.98 -1.24
N LYS A 262 -6.04 24.32 -1.20
CA LYS A 262 -7.14 25.15 -0.66
C LYS A 262 -8.43 24.92 -1.44
N ALA A 263 -8.38 24.97 -2.77
CA ALA A 263 -9.55 24.75 -3.62
C ALA A 263 -10.16 23.35 -3.40
N ALA A 264 -9.33 22.31 -3.27
CA ALA A 264 -9.80 20.95 -3.02
C ALA A 264 -10.48 20.81 -1.65
N PHE A 265 -9.90 21.40 -0.59
CA PHE A 265 -10.48 21.36 0.76
C PHE A 265 -11.79 22.16 0.82
N GLU A 266 -11.86 23.36 0.20
CA GLU A 266 -13.08 24.16 0.10
C GLU A 266 -14.19 23.40 -0.64
N ALA A 267 -13.85 22.71 -1.73
CA ALA A 267 -14.79 21.88 -2.47
C ALA A 267 -15.37 20.73 -1.61
N TYR A 268 -14.52 19.93 -0.96
CA TYR A 268 -15.02 18.86 -0.09
C TYR A 268 -15.81 19.40 1.11
N HIS A 269 -15.39 20.50 1.71
CA HIS A 269 -16.15 21.15 2.76
C HIS A 269 -17.56 21.58 2.29
N GLU A 270 -17.70 22.01 1.04
CA GLU A 270 -19.00 22.38 0.45
C GLU A 270 -19.99 21.21 0.46
N LEU A 271 -19.53 19.94 0.25
CA LEU A 271 -20.39 18.76 0.35
C LEU A 271 -21.01 18.63 1.75
N ALA A 272 -20.18 18.81 2.78
CA ALA A 272 -20.66 18.76 4.17
C ALA A 272 -21.55 19.94 4.52
N ALA A 273 -21.15 21.17 4.15
CA ALA A 273 -21.90 22.38 4.44
C ALA A 273 -23.29 22.42 3.78
N ARG A 274 -23.44 21.81 2.60
CA ARG A 274 -24.71 21.66 1.90
C ARG A 274 -25.53 20.45 2.36
N GLY A 275 -24.99 19.62 3.26
CA GLY A 275 -25.66 18.42 3.77
C GLY A 275 -25.84 17.37 2.68
N TYR A 276 -24.81 17.17 1.84
CA TYR A 276 -24.77 16.10 0.83
C TYR A 276 -24.11 14.81 1.35
N VAL A 277 -23.51 14.86 2.53
CA VAL A 277 -22.90 13.70 3.17
C VAL A 277 -23.94 12.90 3.94
N LEU A 278 -23.92 11.57 3.81
CA LEU A 278 -24.82 10.67 4.53
C LEU A 278 -24.64 10.85 6.05
N GLN A 279 -25.76 11.00 6.73
CA GLN A 279 -25.74 11.12 8.20
C GLN A 279 -25.20 9.81 8.81
N GLY A 280 -24.23 9.92 9.72
CA GLY A 280 -23.59 8.78 10.37
C GLY A 280 -22.24 8.41 9.76
N SER A 281 -21.90 8.83 8.54
CA SER A 281 -20.61 8.54 7.90
C SER A 281 -19.39 8.74 8.80
N PRO A 282 -19.31 9.78 9.67
CA PRO A 282 -18.17 9.95 10.58
C PRO A 282 -17.92 8.79 11.55
N GLY A 283 -18.94 7.98 11.85
CA GLY A 283 -18.83 6.83 12.74
C GLY A 283 -18.82 5.47 12.07
N MET A 284 -18.92 5.41 10.74
CA MET A 284 -18.99 4.16 9.97
C MET A 284 -17.60 3.55 9.75
N THR A 285 -17.55 2.23 9.83
CA THR A 285 -16.44 1.44 9.29
C THR A 285 -16.47 1.42 7.76
N HIS A 286 -15.46 0.82 7.11
CA HIS A 286 -15.46 0.69 5.64
C HIS A 286 -16.62 -0.21 5.17
N GLU A 287 -16.88 -1.33 5.84
CA GLU A 287 -17.99 -2.23 5.52
C GLU A 287 -19.36 -1.54 5.69
N GLU A 288 -19.58 -0.86 6.82
CA GLU A 288 -20.84 -0.14 7.07
C GLU A 288 -21.11 0.95 6.01
N SER A 289 -20.07 1.69 5.61
CA SER A 289 -20.22 2.73 4.57
C SER A 289 -20.49 2.13 3.18
N GLN A 290 -19.91 0.97 2.88
CA GLN A 290 -20.16 0.22 1.63
C GLN A 290 -21.60 -0.35 1.63
N ASP A 291 -22.07 -0.88 2.75
CA ASP A 291 -23.44 -1.41 2.89
C ASP A 291 -24.50 -0.32 2.66
N GLU A 292 -24.31 0.86 3.26
CA GLU A 292 -25.21 2.00 3.03
C GLU A 292 -25.17 2.49 1.57
N TRP A 293 -23.99 2.49 0.95
CA TRP A 293 -23.84 2.84 -0.46
C TRP A 293 -24.52 1.81 -1.36
N ASN A 294 -24.33 0.52 -1.14
CA ASN A 294 -25.01 -0.57 -1.86
C ASN A 294 -26.51 -0.55 -1.68
N ALA A 295 -27.01 -0.08 -0.52
CA ALA A 295 -28.43 0.14 -0.27
C ALA A 295 -28.99 1.42 -0.91
N TYR A 296 -28.24 2.09 -1.79
CA TYR A 296 -28.62 3.35 -2.43
C TYR A 296 -28.91 4.51 -1.46
N GLN A 297 -28.29 4.48 -0.25
CA GLN A 297 -28.43 5.60 0.70
C GLN A 297 -27.48 6.77 0.33
N ALA A 298 -26.41 6.49 -0.42
CA ALA A 298 -25.51 7.49 -0.97
C ALA A 298 -25.14 7.15 -2.42
N LEU A 299 -24.81 8.19 -3.20
CA LEU A 299 -24.49 8.05 -4.61
C LEU A 299 -23.02 7.69 -4.82
N PHE A 300 -22.11 8.37 -4.11
CA PHE A 300 -20.67 8.21 -4.24
C PHE A 300 -20.00 7.75 -2.94
N ILE A 301 -18.93 6.97 -3.10
CA ILE A 301 -18.02 6.57 -2.01
C ILE A 301 -16.57 6.63 -2.50
N PRO A 302 -15.62 7.24 -1.74
CA PRO A 302 -14.20 7.12 -2.05
C PRO A 302 -13.71 5.72 -1.68
N ASN A 303 -13.14 4.99 -2.63
CA ASN A 303 -12.69 3.61 -2.39
C ASN A 303 -11.62 3.17 -3.39
N GLY A 304 -11.10 1.97 -3.22
CA GLY A 304 -10.26 1.26 -4.18
C GLY A 304 -10.98 0.06 -4.80
N SER A 305 -10.40 -0.55 -5.82
CA SER A 305 -11.02 -1.63 -6.62
C SER A 305 -11.29 -2.93 -5.85
N TRP A 306 -10.89 -3.04 -4.60
CA TRP A 306 -11.30 -4.14 -3.70
C TRP A 306 -12.77 -4.08 -3.28
N VAL A 307 -13.45 -2.91 -3.41
CA VAL A 307 -14.82 -2.70 -2.92
C VAL A 307 -15.82 -3.68 -3.51
N GLU A 308 -15.66 -4.07 -4.76
CA GLU A 308 -16.57 -5.03 -5.41
C GLU A 308 -16.49 -6.41 -4.76
N ASN A 309 -15.29 -6.86 -4.37
CA ASN A 309 -15.11 -8.13 -3.67
C ASN A 309 -15.61 -8.05 -2.22
N GLU A 310 -15.27 -6.99 -1.48
CA GLU A 310 -15.69 -6.81 -0.09
C GLU A 310 -17.21 -6.76 0.05
N SER A 311 -17.88 -6.02 -0.85
CA SER A 311 -19.33 -5.81 -0.79
C SER A 311 -20.16 -6.84 -1.56
N ARG A 312 -19.53 -7.81 -2.24
CA ARG A 312 -20.19 -8.80 -3.13
C ARG A 312 -21.48 -9.42 -2.55
N ARG A 313 -21.49 -9.72 -1.24
CA ARG A 313 -22.61 -10.39 -0.57
C ARG A 313 -23.81 -9.48 -0.36
N ASN A 314 -23.59 -8.17 -0.29
CA ASN A 314 -24.59 -7.15 0.04
C ASN A 314 -24.97 -6.29 -1.17
N THR A 315 -24.28 -6.47 -2.30
CA THR A 315 -24.55 -5.72 -3.55
C THR A 315 -25.82 -6.26 -4.22
N PRO A 316 -26.85 -5.43 -4.45
CA PRO A 316 -28.05 -5.82 -5.18
C PRO A 316 -27.74 -6.22 -6.64
N GLU A 317 -28.55 -7.14 -7.21
CA GLU A 317 -28.36 -7.61 -8.59
C GLU A 317 -28.43 -6.48 -9.64
N ASP A 318 -29.19 -5.43 -9.35
CA ASP A 318 -29.36 -4.27 -10.24
C ASP A 318 -28.35 -3.14 -9.97
N PHE A 319 -27.38 -3.33 -9.07
CA PHE A 319 -26.36 -2.35 -8.76
C PHE A 319 -25.19 -2.46 -9.74
N ASP A 320 -25.28 -1.74 -10.88
CA ASP A 320 -24.21 -1.69 -11.86
C ASP A 320 -23.05 -0.84 -11.32
N MET A 321 -22.11 -1.53 -10.64
CA MET A 321 -20.98 -0.91 -9.96
C MET A 321 -19.98 -0.33 -10.95
N ALA A 322 -19.50 0.87 -10.68
CA ALA A 322 -18.50 1.56 -11.50
C ALA A 322 -17.60 2.46 -10.67
N VAL A 323 -16.42 2.75 -11.24
CA VAL A 323 -15.52 3.78 -10.73
C VAL A 323 -15.27 4.82 -11.82
N GLY A 324 -15.17 6.06 -11.39
CA GLY A 324 -14.71 7.16 -12.25
C GLY A 324 -13.53 7.91 -11.63
N PRO A 325 -12.78 8.65 -12.47
CA PRO A 325 -11.77 9.56 -11.96
C PRO A 325 -12.41 10.57 -11.01
N PRO A 326 -11.73 11.02 -9.95
CA PRO A 326 -12.22 12.13 -9.15
C PRO A 326 -12.57 13.32 -10.05
N THR A 327 -13.68 13.96 -9.74
CA THR A 327 -14.17 15.13 -10.48
C THR A 327 -13.09 16.22 -10.54
N GLY A 328 -12.92 16.92 -11.67
CA GLY A 328 -12.09 18.11 -11.77
C GLY A 328 -12.75 19.32 -11.08
N LEU A 329 -11.98 20.37 -10.83
CA LEU A 329 -12.54 21.62 -10.34
C LEU A 329 -13.29 22.34 -11.47
N ASP A 330 -12.56 22.68 -12.53
CA ASP A 330 -13.10 23.31 -13.73
C ASP A 330 -12.16 23.13 -14.95
N SER A 331 -12.40 23.88 -16.02
CA SER A 331 -11.61 23.80 -17.25
C SER A 331 -10.20 24.39 -17.14
N SER A 332 -9.82 24.99 -16.02
CA SER A 332 -8.48 25.52 -15.75
C SER A 332 -7.56 24.53 -15.04
N ASP A 333 -8.05 23.32 -14.72
CA ASP A 333 -7.27 22.28 -14.09
C ASP A 333 -5.99 21.99 -14.90
N ALA A 334 -4.88 21.78 -14.18
CA ALA A 334 -3.58 21.52 -14.78
C ALA A 334 -3.49 20.16 -15.49
N MET A 335 -4.31 19.18 -15.06
CA MET A 335 -4.34 17.86 -15.65
C MET A 335 -5.74 17.49 -16.16
N PRO A 336 -5.85 16.57 -17.15
CA PRO A 336 -7.13 16.21 -17.75
C PRO A 336 -8.05 15.47 -16.76
N PHE A 337 -9.35 15.44 -17.09
CA PHE A 337 -10.37 14.77 -16.28
C PHE A 337 -10.05 13.30 -16.02
N GLU A 338 -9.47 12.60 -16.97
CA GLU A 338 -9.14 11.17 -16.90
C GLU A 338 -8.03 10.84 -15.89
N THR A 339 -7.37 11.86 -15.34
CA THR A 339 -6.33 11.69 -14.30
C THR A 339 -6.89 11.01 -13.06
N LEU A 340 -6.21 9.98 -12.59
CA LEU A 340 -6.60 9.24 -11.39
C LEU A 340 -5.38 8.67 -10.65
N TRP A 341 -5.61 8.19 -9.44
CA TRP A 341 -4.64 7.38 -8.72
C TRP A 341 -4.87 5.91 -9.06
N ALA A 342 -3.86 5.28 -9.66
CA ALA A 342 -3.81 3.83 -9.80
C ALA A 342 -2.38 3.38 -9.54
N SER A 343 -2.21 2.38 -8.72
CA SER A 343 -0.89 1.87 -8.34
C SER A 343 -0.96 0.44 -7.83
N ALA A 344 0.20 -0.22 -7.82
CA ALA A 344 0.33 -1.50 -7.16
C ALA A 344 0.11 -1.34 -5.65
N SER A 345 -0.60 -2.27 -5.06
CA SER A 345 -1.00 -2.33 -3.65
C SER A 345 -0.87 -3.77 -3.12
N GLU A 346 -1.32 -4.05 -1.92
CA GLU A 346 -1.22 -5.35 -1.26
C GLU A 346 0.23 -5.80 -1.13
N PRO A 347 0.96 -5.25 -0.14
CA PRO A 347 2.39 -5.42 -0.03
C PRO A 347 2.81 -6.77 0.53
N PHE A 348 3.79 -7.39 -0.12
CA PHE A 348 4.51 -8.56 0.36
C PHE A 348 5.97 -8.21 0.56
N PHE A 349 6.61 -8.78 1.56
CA PHE A 349 8.05 -8.72 1.71
C PHE A 349 8.63 -9.99 2.29
N VAL A 350 9.92 -10.19 2.09
CA VAL A 350 10.74 -11.24 2.68
C VAL A 350 11.55 -10.59 3.81
N PRO A 351 11.46 -11.06 5.05
CA PRO A 351 12.32 -10.58 6.13
C PRO A 351 13.80 -10.91 5.89
N ALA A 352 14.69 -10.02 6.34
CA ALA A 352 16.13 -10.21 6.18
C ALA A 352 16.67 -11.41 6.98
N ASP A 353 16.06 -11.68 8.14
CA ASP A 353 16.41 -12.81 9.04
C ASP A 353 15.49 -14.04 8.80
N ALA A 354 14.80 -14.12 7.65
CA ALA A 354 14.03 -15.29 7.26
C ALA A 354 14.92 -16.53 7.20
N ARG A 355 14.39 -17.69 7.56
CA ARG A 355 15.14 -18.95 7.50
C ARG A 355 15.38 -19.39 6.06
N ASN A 356 14.36 -19.21 5.18
CA ASN A 356 14.39 -19.58 3.78
C ASN A 356 14.06 -18.37 2.88
N PRO A 357 14.89 -17.31 2.85
CA PRO A 357 14.60 -16.13 2.06
C PRO A 357 14.52 -16.42 0.56
N ILE A 358 15.33 -17.35 0.05
CA ILE A 358 15.33 -17.74 -1.36
C ILE A 358 14.05 -18.46 -1.75
N GLY A 359 13.53 -19.34 -0.88
CA GLY A 359 12.20 -19.92 -1.04
C GLY A 359 11.11 -18.85 -1.05
N GLY A 360 11.26 -17.81 -0.20
CA GLY A 360 10.36 -16.66 -0.19
C GLY A 360 10.36 -15.87 -1.51
N LEU A 361 11.54 -15.63 -2.10
CA LEU A 361 11.66 -15.01 -3.43
C LEU A 361 10.99 -15.85 -4.51
N GLU A 362 11.21 -17.17 -4.50
CA GLU A 362 10.60 -18.09 -5.47
C GLU A 362 9.08 -18.16 -5.32
N PHE A 363 8.56 -18.19 -4.09
CA PHE A 363 7.11 -18.11 -3.87
C PHE A 363 6.51 -16.84 -4.48
N LEU A 364 7.15 -15.69 -4.28
CA LEU A 364 6.73 -14.45 -4.93
C LEU A 364 6.85 -14.53 -6.46
N ARG A 365 7.87 -15.24 -7.01
CA ARG A 365 7.99 -15.47 -8.45
C ARG A 365 6.83 -16.33 -8.99
N VAL A 366 6.40 -17.36 -8.24
CA VAL A 366 5.23 -18.17 -8.56
C VAL A 366 3.95 -17.35 -8.54
N MET A 367 3.77 -16.48 -7.54
CA MET A 367 2.63 -15.54 -7.50
C MET A 367 2.60 -14.62 -8.72
N LEU A 368 3.77 -14.21 -9.25
CA LEU A 368 3.91 -13.33 -10.41
C LEU A 368 3.77 -14.06 -11.76
N GLY A 369 3.58 -15.37 -11.78
CA GLY A 369 3.23 -16.11 -12.97
C GLY A 369 1.80 -15.81 -13.45
N GLN A 370 1.57 -15.91 -14.76
CA GLN A 370 0.25 -15.63 -15.38
C GLN A 370 -0.88 -16.49 -14.78
N GLU A 371 -0.60 -17.76 -14.45
CA GLU A 371 -1.58 -18.67 -13.86
C GLU A 371 -2.06 -18.15 -12.50
N SER A 372 -1.13 -17.88 -11.58
CA SER A 372 -1.43 -17.36 -10.25
C SER A 372 -2.11 -15.98 -10.31
N ALA A 373 -1.64 -15.10 -11.20
CA ALA A 373 -2.19 -13.75 -11.37
C ALA A 373 -3.63 -13.77 -11.91
N ARG A 374 -3.95 -14.66 -12.86
CA ARG A 374 -5.31 -14.85 -13.38
C ARG A 374 -6.22 -15.44 -12.31
N ASN A 375 -5.76 -16.47 -11.60
CA ASN A 375 -6.49 -17.08 -10.50
C ASN A 375 -6.84 -16.05 -9.41
N PHE A 376 -5.90 -15.20 -9.01
CA PHE A 376 -6.18 -14.09 -8.10
C PHE A 376 -7.31 -13.19 -8.63
N THR A 377 -7.24 -12.77 -9.88
CA THR A 377 -8.26 -11.91 -10.50
C THR A 377 -9.64 -12.57 -10.50
N GLU A 378 -9.72 -13.87 -10.77
CA GLU A 378 -10.99 -14.65 -10.75
C GLU A 378 -11.56 -14.78 -9.33
N LEU A 379 -10.70 -15.06 -8.35
CA LEU A 379 -11.13 -15.27 -6.96
C LEU A 379 -11.61 -13.98 -6.28
N VAL A 380 -10.88 -12.88 -6.49
CA VAL A 380 -11.05 -11.68 -5.65
C VAL A 380 -11.53 -10.45 -6.42
N SER A 381 -11.82 -10.59 -7.71
CA SER A 381 -12.29 -9.48 -8.57
C SER A 381 -11.42 -8.24 -8.42
N SER A 382 -10.08 -8.42 -8.50
CA SER A 382 -9.08 -7.36 -8.47
C SER A 382 -7.99 -7.63 -9.49
N LEU A 383 -7.37 -6.58 -10.03
CA LEU A 383 -6.23 -6.72 -10.93
C LEU A 383 -4.97 -7.06 -10.10
N THR A 384 -4.01 -7.71 -10.76
CA THR A 384 -2.66 -7.88 -10.22
C THR A 384 -1.68 -6.91 -10.86
N CYS A 385 -0.49 -6.81 -10.28
CA CYS A 385 0.61 -6.05 -10.87
C CYS A 385 1.23 -6.73 -12.12
N VAL A 386 0.72 -7.89 -12.56
CA VAL A 386 1.21 -8.64 -13.72
C VAL A 386 0.49 -8.19 -14.99
N ARG A 387 1.25 -7.74 -15.99
CA ARG A 387 0.71 -7.29 -17.28
C ARG A 387 -0.05 -8.41 -17.97
N GLY A 388 -1.21 -8.08 -18.52
CA GLY A 388 -1.99 -9.00 -19.35
C GLY A 388 -2.71 -10.12 -18.58
N ALA A 389 -2.53 -10.25 -17.27
CA ALA A 389 -3.18 -11.30 -16.48
C ALA A 389 -4.71 -11.31 -16.60
N ALA A 390 -5.34 -10.15 -16.69
CA ALA A 390 -6.79 -10.00 -16.84
C ALA A 390 -7.27 -9.97 -18.31
N ASP A 391 -6.39 -10.18 -19.31
CA ASP A 391 -6.78 -10.09 -20.71
C ASP A 391 -7.64 -11.27 -21.13
N GLY A 392 -8.77 -10.94 -21.79
CA GLY A 392 -9.75 -11.92 -22.26
C GLY A 392 -10.61 -12.56 -21.18
N MET A 393 -10.51 -12.11 -19.93
CA MET A 393 -11.39 -12.56 -18.83
C MET A 393 -12.75 -11.86 -18.89
N ASP A 394 -13.79 -12.56 -18.46
CA ASP A 394 -15.13 -11.98 -18.21
C ASP A 394 -15.12 -11.37 -16.82
N LEU A 395 -14.90 -10.06 -16.74
CA LEU A 395 -14.72 -9.34 -15.48
C LEU A 395 -16.07 -8.83 -14.95
N PRO A 396 -16.28 -8.85 -13.63
CA PRO A 396 -17.49 -8.26 -13.04
C PRO A 396 -17.54 -6.74 -13.27
N PRO A 397 -18.72 -6.11 -13.13
CA PRO A 397 -18.95 -4.71 -13.56
C PRO A 397 -17.96 -3.69 -12.97
N GLY A 398 -17.69 -3.76 -11.67
CA GLY A 398 -16.79 -2.85 -10.98
C GLY A 398 -15.34 -3.00 -11.47
N LEU A 399 -14.84 -4.23 -11.58
CA LEU A 399 -13.49 -4.50 -12.07
C LEU A 399 -13.34 -4.15 -13.54
N SER A 400 -14.37 -4.45 -14.36
CA SER A 400 -14.42 -4.02 -15.77
C SER A 400 -14.35 -2.50 -15.89
N SER A 401 -15.10 -1.78 -15.06
CA SER A 401 -15.04 -0.32 -14.98
C SER A 401 -13.68 0.19 -14.54
N ALA A 402 -13.07 -0.44 -13.52
CA ALA A 402 -11.75 -0.06 -13.04
C ALA A 402 -10.68 -0.21 -14.15
N LYS A 403 -10.68 -1.35 -14.86
CA LYS A 403 -9.79 -1.59 -16.00
C LYS A 403 -9.98 -0.53 -17.07
N ALA A 404 -11.22 -0.26 -17.48
CA ALA A 404 -11.53 0.74 -18.51
C ALA A 404 -11.13 2.17 -18.10
N THR A 405 -11.34 2.53 -16.83
CA THR A 405 -10.97 3.84 -16.28
C THR A 405 -9.44 4.01 -16.24
N PHE A 406 -8.72 2.97 -15.84
CA PHE A 406 -7.26 2.95 -15.88
C PHE A 406 -6.72 3.08 -17.32
N GLU A 407 -7.27 2.32 -18.26
CA GLU A 407 -6.88 2.38 -19.68
C GLU A 407 -7.15 3.78 -20.27
N ALA A 408 -8.26 4.41 -19.92
CA ALA A 408 -8.60 5.76 -20.36
C ALA A 408 -7.67 6.85 -19.80
N ALA A 409 -7.13 6.63 -18.60
CA ALA A 409 -6.15 7.55 -17.99
C ALA A 409 -4.82 7.58 -18.75
N GLY A 410 -4.40 6.45 -19.32
CA GLY A 410 -3.14 6.34 -20.04
C GLY A 410 -1.95 6.76 -19.19
N ASP A 411 -1.22 7.80 -19.61
CA ASP A 411 -0.06 8.34 -18.88
C ASP A 411 -0.47 9.33 -17.74
N ASN A 412 -1.77 9.64 -17.61
CA ASN A 412 -2.25 10.60 -16.61
C ASN A 412 -2.51 9.92 -15.25
N LEU A 413 -1.51 9.22 -14.75
CA LEU A 413 -1.57 8.57 -13.44
C LEU A 413 -0.88 9.42 -12.37
N LEU A 414 -1.52 9.51 -11.21
CA LEU A 414 -0.94 10.08 -10.01
C LEU A 414 -0.69 8.95 -9.00
N VAL A 415 0.48 8.96 -8.39
CA VAL A 415 0.89 7.99 -7.39
C VAL A 415 1.40 8.73 -6.16
N PRO A 416 0.50 9.18 -5.27
CA PRO A 416 0.91 9.80 -4.00
C PRO A 416 1.77 8.85 -3.18
N ARG A 417 2.88 9.36 -2.64
CA ARG A 417 3.79 8.56 -1.82
C ARG A 417 3.64 8.79 -0.32
N LEU A 418 2.90 9.84 0.06
CA LEU A 418 2.66 10.16 1.47
C LEU A 418 2.10 8.96 2.27
N PRO A 419 1.13 8.17 1.74
CA PRO A 419 0.59 7.00 2.44
C PRO A 419 1.62 5.92 2.74
N ASP A 420 2.63 5.78 1.89
CA ASP A 420 3.70 4.80 2.03
C ASP A 420 4.89 5.32 2.83
N TRP A 421 5.29 6.56 2.54
CA TRP A 421 6.48 7.15 3.15
C TRP A 421 6.25 7.63 4.59
N TYR A 422 5.01 8.09 4.89
CA TYR A 422 4.66 8.69 6.17
C TYR A 422 3.25 8.25 6.60
N LYS A 423 3.05 6.93 6.76
CA LYS A 423 1.74 6.31 7.04
C LYS A 423 1.00 6.97 8.19
N GLN A 424 1.68 7.21 9.33
CA GLN A 424 1.05 7.83 10.49
C GLN A 424 0.58 9.26 10.16
N PHE A 425 1.43 10.07 9.53
CA PHE A 425 1.06 11.42 9.12
C PHE A 425 -0.15 11.40 8.17
N ASN A 426 -0.13 10.52 7.15
CA ASN A 426 -1.25 10.39 6.21
C ASN A 426 -2.55 9.99 6.90
N ASN A 427 -2.52 8.96 7.74
CA ASN A 427 -3.75 8.37 8.28
C ASN A 427 -4.31 9.18 9.46
N GLU A 428 -3.46 9.60 10.39
CA GLU A 428 -3.90 10.24 11.63
C GLU A 428 -4.03 11.75 11.49
N GLU A 429 -3.03 12.42 10.90
CA GLU A 429 -3.03 13.87 10.86
C GLU A 429 -3.82 14.42 9.67
N VAL A 430 -3.53 13.96 8.45
CA VAL A 430 -4.28 14.39 7.25
C VAL A 430 -5.70 13.84 7.32
N GLY A 431 -5.86 12.53 7.52
CA GLY A 431 -7.17 11.91 7.64
C GLY A 431 -8.01 12.52 8.76
N GLY A 432 -7.42 12.76 9.93
CA GLY A 432 -8.08 13.40 11.07
C GLY A 432 -8.50 14.84 10.79
N ALA A 433 -7.68 15.64 10.09
CA ALA A 433 -8.03 17.00 9.69
C ALA A 433 -9.19 17.02 8.69
N VAL A 434 -9.15 16.12 7.68
CA VAL A 434 -10.25 15.97 6.71
C VAL A 434 -11.53 15.53 7.42
N ALA A 435 -11.46 14.53 8.31
CA ALA A 435 -12.63 14.07 9.06
C ALA A 435 -13.28 15.18 9.89
N ALA A 436 -12.48 15.95 10.62
CA ALA A 436 -12.97 17.09 11.42
C ALA A 436 -13.62 18.16 10.53
N MET A 437 -13.05 18.44 9.37
CA MET A 437 -13.63 19.37 8.39
C MET A 437 -14.95 18.84 7.82
N MET A 438 -15.01 17.56 7.46
CA MET A 438 -16.23 16.94 6.93
C MET A 438 -17.33 16.80 7.99
N ALA A 439 -16.98 16.72 9.26
CA ALA A 439 -17.94 16.77 10.38
C ALA A 439 -18.43 18.21 10.67
N GLY A 440 -17.79 19.24 10.10
CA GLY A 440 -18.11 20.63 10.34
C GLY A 440 -17.50 21.20 11.63
N ASP A 441 -16.55 20.51 12.25
CA ASP A 441 -15.89 20.92 13.49
C ASP A 441 -14.84 22.02 13.24
N ILE A 442 -14.23 22.02 12.06
CA ILE A 442 -13.23 22.99 11.62
C ILE A 442 -13.49 23.43 10.18
N ASP A 443 -13.00 24.60 9.82
CA ASP A 443 -13.04 25.09 8.45
C ASP A 443 -11.84 24.59 7.60
N PRO A 444 -11.85 24.78 6.27
CA PRO A 444 -10.76 24.38 5.39
C PRO A 444 -9.40 25.00 5.76
N ASP A 445 -9.35 26.26 6.16
CA ASP A 445 -8.10 26.95 6.50
C ASP A 445 -7.46 26.35 7.77
N GLU A 446 -8.26 25.96 8.77
CA GLU A 446 -7.78 25.25 9.97
C GLU A 446 -7.32 23.82 9.61
N ALA A 447 -8.05 23.10 8.76
CA ALA A 447 -7.67 21.75 8.31
C ALA A 447 -6.30 21.78 7.59
N ILE A 448 -6.11 22.71 6.65
CA ILE A 448 -4.85 22.93 5.94
C ILE A 448 -3.72 23.30 6.92
N THR A 449 -4.03 24.15 7.92
CA THR A 449 -3.04 24.54 8.94
C THR A 449 -2.61 23.34 9.79
N ARG A 450 -3.50 22.41 10.11
CA ARG A 450 -3.17 21.16 10.81
C ARG A 450 -2.27 20.26 9.95
N CYS A 451 -2.62 20.04 8.69
CA CYS A 451 -1.81 19.26 7.75
C CYS A 451 -0.41 19.85 7.61
N GLN A 452 -0.28 21.18 7.39
CA GLN A 452 1.03 21.82 7.26
C GLN A 452 1.86 21.71 8.53
N ARG A 453 1.27 21.93 9.69
CA ARG A 453 1.98 21.80 10.98
C ARG A 453 2.47 20.38 11.21
N ALA A 454 1.68 19.38 10.86
CA ALA A 454 2.08 17.96 10.96
C ALA A 454 3.19 17.64 9.95
N ALA A 455 3.13 18.16 8.73
CA ALA A 455 4.21 18.04 7.74
C ALA A 455 5.51 18.67 8.25
N ASP A 456 5.45 19.88 8.81
CA ASP A 456 6.61 20.59 9.36
C ASP A 456 7.21 19.79 10.56
N ALA A 457 6.37 19.21 11.41
CA ALA A 457 6.78 18.38 12.53
C ALA A 457 7.47 17.10 12.03
N THR A 458 6.87 16.39 11.07
CA THR A 458 7.46 15.20 10.44
C THR A 458 8.79 15.54 9.77
N ALA A 459 8.86 16.65 9.03
CA ALA A 459 10.09 17.09 8.35
C ALA A 459 11.24 17.40 9.32
N SER A 460 10.94 17.91 10.52
CA SER A 460 11.93 18.28 11.54
C SER A 460 12.29 17.17 12.51
N ASP A 461 11.60 16.03 12.49
CA ASP A 461 11.88 14.89 13.37
C ASP A 461 13.01 14.01 12.81
N ASP A 462 14.19 14.08 13.41
CA ASP A 462 15.38 13.31 12.99
C ASP A 462 15.18 11.78 13.14
N SER A 463 14.19 11.33 13.90
CA SER A 463 13.90 9.90 14.06
C SER A 463 13.12 9.30 12.87
N ILE A 464 12.47 10.14 12.06
CA ILE A 464 11.75 9.75 10.87
C ILE A 464 12.66 9.86 9.64
N GLN A 465 12.81 8.77 8.90
CA GLN A 465 13.52 8.80 7.60
C GLN A 465 12.74 9.68 6.61
N LYS A 466 13.46 10.54 5.88
CA LYS A 466 12.88 11.40 4.85
C LYS A 466 13.12 10.80 3.48
N PHE A 467 12.08 10.85 2.66
CA PHE A 467 12.11 10.41 1.27
C PHE A 467 11.84 11.61 0.36
N GLN A 468 12.24 11.50 -0.89
CA GLN A 468 11.99 12.55 -1.89
C GLN A 468 11.76 11.91 -3.26
N HIS A 469 10.89 12.51 -4.06
CA HIS A 469 10.87 12.27 -5.50
C HIS A 469 12.18 12.77 -6.10
N VAL A 470 12.75 11.98 -6.99
CA VAL A 470 14.03 12.26 -7.66
C VAL A 470 13.78 12.92 -9.01
#